data_2a7016daa7a3424915623b07b4d4a37a
#
_entry.id   2a7016daa7a3424915623b07b4d4a37a
#
_cell.length_a   1.000
_cell.length_b   1.000
_cell.length_c   1.000
_cell.angle_alpha   90.00
_cell.angle_beta   90.00
_cell.angle_gamma   90.00
#
_symmetry.space_group_name_H-M   'P 1'
#
loop_
_entity.id
_entity.type
_entity.pdbx_description
1 polymer ?
#
loop_
_entity_poly.entity_id
_entity_poly.type
_entity_poly.pdbx_seq_one_letter_code
_entity_poly.pdbx_strand_id
1 'polypeptide(L)' 'QKLLVANRGEIALRIMRSARELGIATVAVYSEADRQALHVRFADEAVCIGPPPSSQSYLVMEKIIAAAKQTGANAI' A
#
# COMPACT_ATOMS: atom_id res chain seq x y z
N GLN A 1 -4.80 13.77 5.72
CA GLN A 1 -3.77 12.83 6.16
C GLN A 1 -3.80 11.58 5.29
N LYS A 2 -2.64 11.02 5.00
CA LYS A 2 -2.53 9.90 4.08
C LYS A 2 -1.57 8.86 4.64
N LEU A 3 -2.04 7.62 4.72
CA LEU A 3 -1.29 6.49 5.27
C LEU A 3 -0.92 5.51 4.15
N LEU A 4 0.37 5.21 4.02
CA LEU A 4 0.81 4.16 3.12
C LEU A 4 0.79 2.84 3.87
N VAL A 5 0.09 1.85 3.31
CA VAL A 5 -0.05 0.52 3.93
C VAL A 5 0.85 -0.45 3.17
N ALA A 6 1.92 -0.87 3.82
CA ALA A 6 2.90 -1.78 3.22
C ALA A 6 2.56 -3.26 3.43
N ASN A 7 1.47 -3.54 4.11
CA ASN A 7 1.01 -4.90 4.36
C ASN A 7 0.20 -5.44 3.18
N ARG A 8 -0.05 -6.73 3.19
CA ARG A 8 -0.78 -7.43 2.12
C ARG A 8 -2.03 -8.10 2.68
N GLY A 9 -2.96 -8.41 1.78
CA GLY A 9 -4.11 -9.26 2.08
C GLY A 9 -5.02 -8.72 3.15
N GLU A 10 -5.46 -9.61 4.01
CA GLU A 10 -6.46 -9.30 5.03
C GLU A 10 -5.99 -8.24 6.03
N ILE A 11 -4.72 -8.30 6.41
CA ILE A 11 -4.16 -7.32 7.36
C ILE A 11 -4.19 -5.93 6.76
N ALA A 12 -3.78 -5.80 5.49
CA ALA A 12 -3.82 -4.53 4.79
C ALA A 12 -5.24 -4.00 4.72
N LEU A 13 -6.19 -4.86 4.40
CA LEU A 13 -7.59 -4.47 4.27
C LEU A 13 -8.16 -3.98 5.59
N ARG A 14 -7.81 -4.63 6.69
CA ARG A 14 -8.26 -4.22 8.03
C ARG A 14 -7.73 -2.84 8.40
N ILE A 15 -6.44 -2.60 8.13
CA ILE A 15 -5.82 -1.30 8.38
C ILE A 15 -6.53 -0.22 7.56
N MET A 16 -6.80 -0.50 6.29
CA MET A 16 -7.45 0.46 5.40
C MET A 16 -8.88 0.77 5.83
N ARG A 17 -9.61 -0.22 6.31
CA ARG A 17 -10.98 0.00 6.82
C ARG A 17 -10.97 0.91 8.04
N SER A 18 -10.03 0.66 8.97
CA SER A 18 -9.90 1.51 10.15
C SER A 18 -9.51 2.93 9.77
N ALA A 19 -8.58 3.08 8.83
CA ALA A 19 -8.17 4.39 8.37
C ALA A 19 -9.35 5.15 7.74
N ARG A 20 -10.15 4.45 6.94
CA ARG A 20 -11.32 5.07 6.31
C ARG A 20 -12.31 5.59 7.35
N GLU A 21 -12.53 4.82 8.42
CA GLU A 21 -13.42 5.24 9.50
C GLU A 21 -12.92 6.49 10.21
N LEU A 22 -11.61 6.69 10.23
CA LEU A 22 -10.99 7.87 10.83
C LEU A 22 -10.81 9.03 9.84
N GLY A 23 -11.26 8.87 8.61
CA GLY A 23 -11.14 9.90 7.59
C GLY A 23 -9.73 10.04 7.04
N ILE A 24 -8.91 8.97 7.12
CA ILE A 24 -7.54 8.98 6.64
C ILE A 24 -7.49 8.29 5.27
N ALA A 25 -6.92 8.97 4.29
CA ALA A 25 -6.72 8.41 2.95
C ALA A 25 -5.63 7.32 3.01
N THR A 26 -5.76 6.30 2.18
CA THR A 26 -4.82 5.18 2.18
C THR A 26 -4.16 5.01 0.82
N VAL A 27 -2.89 4.55 0.86
CA VAL A 27 -2.12 4.18 -0.32
C VAL A 27 -1.70 2.73 -0.16
N ALA A 28 -2.03 1.90 -1.13
CA ALA A 28 -1.57 0.51 -1.17
C ALA A 28 -0.31 0.43 -2.03
N VAL A 29 0.66 -0.38 -1.61
CA VAL A 29 1.76 -0.77 -2.48
C VAL A 29 1.56 -2.22 -2.85
N TYR A 30 1.88 -2.59 -4.07
CA TYR A 30 1.62 -3.96 -4.52
C TYR A 30 2.68 -4.40 -5.54
N SER A 31 2.91 -5.72 -5.58
CA SER A 31 3.69 -6.32 -6.65
C SER A 31 2.74 -6.62 -7.81
N GLU A 32 3.29 -6.85 -8.99
CA GLU A 32 2.46 -7.16 -10.17
C GLU A 32 1.54 -8.34 -9.94
N ALA A 33 1.95 -9.33 -9.14
CA ALA A 33 1.13 -10.50 -8.85
C ALA A 33 -0.14 -10.13 -8.08
N ASP A 34 -0.12 -9.04 -7.33
CA ASP A 34 -1.23 -8.62 -6.46
C ASP A 34 -2.09 -7.51 -7.07
N ARG A 35 -1.93 -7.23 -8.36
CA ARG A 35 -2.62 -6.12 -9.02
C ARG A 35 -4.13 -6.14 -8.82
N GLN A 36 -4.73 -7.34 -8.78
CA GLN A 36 -6.17 -7.51 -8.62
C GLN A 36 -6.59 -7.77 -7.17
N ALA A 37 -5.65 -7.71 -6.23
CA ALA A 37 -5.95 -8.01 -4.83
C ALA A 37 -6.95 -7.00 -4.26
N LEU A 38 -7.78 -7.47 -3.33
CA LEU A 38 -8.85 -6.68 -2.76
C LEU A 38 -8.33 -5.43 -2.05
N HIS A 39 -7.23 -5.56 -1.30
CA HIS A 39 -6.67 -4.40 -0.60
C HIS A 39 -6.18 -3.32 -1.56
N VAL A 40 -5.68 -3.72 -2.73
CA VAL A 40 -5.23 -2.77 -3.75
C VAL A 40 -6.42 -1.99 -4.30
N ARG A 41 -7.54 -2.68 -4.51
CA ARG A 41 -8.75 -2.06 -5.04
C ARG A 41 -9.48 -1.21 -4.02
N PHE A 42 -9.31 -1.52 -2.75
CA PHE A 42 -9.97 -0.80 -1.66
C PHE A 42 -9.28 0.52 -1.33
N ALA A 43 -7.97 0.61 -1.51
CA ALA A 43 -7.19 1.81 -1.16
C ALA A 43 -7.58 3.00 -2.04
N ASP A 44 -7.37 4.20 -1.53
CA ASP A 44 -7.63 5.43 -2.29
C ASP A 44 -6.64 5.61 -3.43
N GLU A 45 -5.38 5.20 -3.22
CA GLU A 45 -4.35 5.21 -4.25
C GLU A 45 -3.57 3.90 -4.17
N ALA A 46 -2.95 3.52 -5.27
CA ALA A 46 -2.15 2.29 -5.31
C ALA A 46 -0.92 2.50 -6.18
N VAL A 47 0.22 1.96 -5.74
CA VAL A 47 1.49 2.07 -6.45
C VAL A 47 2.09 0.68 -6.62
N CYS A 48 2.42 0.34 -7.86
CA CYS A 48 3.12 -0.91 -8.15
C CYS A 48 4.60 -0.74 -7.83
N ILE A 49 5.13 -1.58 -6.95
CA ILE A 49 6.52 -1.46 -6.50
C ILE A 49 7.45 -2.51 -7.10
N GLY A 50 6.94 -3.30 -8.05
CA GLY A 50 7.81 -4.18 -8.81
C GLY A 50 7.25 -5.56 -9.01
N PRO A 51 8.05 -6.43 -9.63
CA PRO A 51 7.61 -7.79 -9.92
C PRO A 51 7.65 -8.68 -8.70
N PRO A 52 6.90 -9.81 -8.70
CA PRO A 52 7.11 -10.84 -7.69
C PRO A 52 8.50 -11.47 -7.85
N PRO A 53 9.08 -12.12 -6.81
CA PRO A 53 8.45 -12.41 -5.53
C PRO A 53 8.43 -11.20 -4.60
N SER A 54 7.63 -11.29 -3.55
CA SER A 54 7.43 -10.18 -2.62
C SER A 54 8.72 -9.73 -1.93
N SER A 55 9.70 -10.61 -1.81
CA SER A 55 11.00 -10.25 -1.24
C SER A 55 11.71 -9.17 -2.07
N GLN A 56 11.38 -9.07 -3.35
CA GLN A 56 11.96 -8.04 -4.22
C GLN A 56 11.09 -6.79 -4.32
N SER A 57 9.87 -6.84 -3.81
CA SER A 57 8.92 -5.72 -3.89
C SER A 57 8.61 -5.17 -2.51
N TYR A 58 7.95 -5.97 -1.69
CA TYR A 58 7.42 -5.50 -0.40
C TYR A 58 8.50 -5.28 0.65
N LEU A 59 9.61 -6.02 0.57
CA LEU A 59 10.67 -5.92 1.55
C LEU A 59 11.80 -4.99 1.15
N VAL A 60 11.66 -4.30 0.01
CA VAL A 60 12.66 -3.32 -0.42
C VAL A 60 12.25 -1.95 0.11
N MET A 61 12.89 -1.55 1.19
CA MET A 61 12.55 -0.33 1.91
C MET A 61 12.58 0.91 1.02
N GLU A 62 13.56 1.00 0.11
CA GLU A 62 13.67 2.15 -0.77
C GLU A 62 12.46 2.32 -1.68
N LYS A 63 11.90 1.21 -2.16
CA LYS A 63 10.71 1.27 -3.01
C LYS A 63 9.49 1.75 -2.25
N ILE A 64 9.37 1.33 -0.99
CA ILE A 64 8.26 1.75 -0.13
C ILE A 64 8.37 3.24 0.17
N ILE A 65 9.56 3.71 0.51
CA ILE A 65 9.81 5.12 0.77
C ILE A 65 9.55 5.96 -0.48
N ALA A 66 9.98 5.47 -1.64
CA ALA A 66 9.74 6.17 -2.90
C ALA A 66 8.24 6.28 -3.19
N ALA A 67 7.47 5.22 -2.92
CA ALA A 67 6.03 5.25 -3.10
C ALA A 67 5.38 6.27 -2.16
N ALA A 68 5.86 6.35 -0.92
CA ALA A 68 5.34 7.33 0.03
C ALA A 68 5.60 8.76 -0.46
N LYS A 69 6.79 9.03 -0.96
CA LYS A 69 7.12 10.36 -1.49
C LYS A 69 6.30 10.69 -2.72
N GLN A 70 6.12 9.72 -3.61
CA GLN A 70 5.38 9.91 -4.85
C GLN A 70 3.92 10.26 -4.59
N THR A 71 3.31 9.67 -3.58
CA THR A 71 1.89 9.85 -3.26
C THR A 71 1.65 10.92 -2.21
N GLY A 72 2.70 11.41 -1.54
CA GLY A 72 2.56 12.40 -0.47
C GLY A 72 2.07 11.81 0.84
N ALA A 73 2.30 10.51 1.08
CA ALA A 73 1.89 9.88 2.33
C ALA A 73 2.66 10.45 3.51
N ASN A 74 1.96 10.66 4.63
CA ASN A 74 2.54 11.21 5.86
C ASN A 74 3.02 10.12 6.82
N ALA A 75 2.55 8.88 6.63
CA ALA A 75 2.85 7.78 7.54
C ALA A 75 2.87 6.47 6.77
N ILE A 76 3.54 5.49 7.33
CA ILE A 76 3.63 4.15 6.75
C ILE A 76 3.18 3.11 7.76
#